data_d744e601600367198bc3940b0d384100
#
_entry.id   d744e601600367198bc3940b0d384100
#
_cell.length_a   1.000
_cell.length_b   1.000
_cell.length_c   1.000
_cell.angle_alpha   90.00
_cell.angle_beta   90.00
_cell.angle_gamma   90.00
#
_symmetry.space_group_name_H-M   'P 1'
#
loop_
_entity.id
_entity.type
_entity.pdbx_description
1 polymer ?
#
loop_
_entity_poly.entity_id
_entity_poly.type
_entity_poly.pdbx_seq_one_letter_code
_entity_poly.pdbx_strand_id
1 'polypeptide(L)' 'SEKKKRQALVQEAKRKKRIKQVERKMAAVARDRAWAERLIELQQLEEEKKKSMSS' A
#
# COMPACT_ATOMS: atom_id res chain seq x y z
N SER A 1 4.63 -32.34 -24.35
CA SER A 1 5.67 -31.82 -25.23
C SER A 1 6.45 -30.67 -24.55
N GLU A 2 7.68 -30.47 -24.94
CA GLU A 2 8.54 -29.43 -24.38
C GLU A 2 8.01 -28.02 -24.60
N LYS A 3 7.33 -27.75 -25.72
CA LYS A 3 6.71 -26.46 -25.98
C LYS A 3 5.63 -26.11 -24.95
N LYS A 4 4.79 -27.06 -24.59
CA LYS A 4 3.74 -26.86 -23.57
C LYS A 4 4.36 -26.61 -22.19
N LYS A 5 5.43 -27.33 -21.83
CA LYS A 5 6.13 -27.13 -20.55
C LYS A 5 6.77 -25.73 -20.48
N ARG A 6 7.41 -25.26 -21.55
CA ARG A 6 7.99 -23.92 -21.61
C ARG A 6 6.94 -22.84 -21.50
N GLN A 7 5.83 -22.97 -22.21
CA GLN A 7 4.72 -22.02 -22.13
C GLN A 7 4.15 -21.95 -20.71
N ALA A 8 3.95 -23.09 -20.06
CA ALA A 8 3.46 -23.13 -18.70
C ALA A 8 4.41 -22.42 -17.72
N LEU A 9 5.73 -22.63 -17.85
CA LEU A 9 6.73 -21.99 -17.02
C LEU A 9 6.76 -20.48 -17.24
N VAL A 10 6.68 -20.02 -18.48
CA VAL A 10 6.65 -18.60 -18.81
C VAL A 10 5.40 -17.93 -18.25
N GLN A 11 4.22 -18.55 -18.41
CA GLN A 11 2.97 -18.02 -17.87
C GLN A 11 2.99 -17.96 -16.35
N GLU A 12 3.55 -18.97 -15.70
CA GLU A 12 3.67 -18.99 -14.25
C GLU A 12 4.60 -17.88 -13.75
N ALA A 13 5.73 -17.67 -14.42
CA ALA A 13 6.66 -16.59 -14.09
C ALA A 13 6.00 -15.21 -14.25
N LYS A 14 5.23 -15.01 -15.33
CA LYS A 14 4.48 -13.78 -15.55
C LYS A 14 3.42 -13.55 -14.47
N ARG A 15 2.71 -14.60 -14.08
CA ARG A 15 1.70 -14.53 -13.02
C ARG A 15 2.33 -14.14 -11.68
N LYS A 16 3.46 -14.75 -11.32
CA LYS A 16 4.18 -14.41 -10.09
C LYS A 16 4.65 -12.95 -10.08
N LYS A 17 5.14 -12.45 -11.20
CA LYS A 17 5.51 -11.03 -11.33
C LYS A 17 4.31 -10.10 -11.12
N ARG A 18 3.15 -10.44 -11.70
CA ARG A 18 1.92 -9.66 -11.53
C ARG A 18 1.48 -9.62 -10.07
N ILE A 19 1.49 -10.77 -9.40
CA ILE A 19 1.13 -10.86 -7.99
C ILE A 19 2.03 -9.96 -7.15
N LYS A 20 3.36 -10.02 -7.36
CA LYS A 20 4.32 -9.17 -6.65
C LYS A 20 4.07 -7.68 -6.91
N GLN A 21 3.77 -7.31 -8.16
CA GLN A 21 3.47 -5.92 -8.50
C GLN A 21 2.20 -5.42 -7.80
N VAL A 22 1.15 -6.23 -7.79
CA VAL A 22 -0.10 -5.89 -7.10
C VAL A 22 0.13 -5.77 -5.60
N GLU A 23 0.85 -6.71 -5.00
CA GLU A 23 1.20 -6.68 -3.58
C GLU A 23 1.97 -5.41 -3.22
N ARG A 24 2.95 -5.01 -4.04
CA ARG A 24 3.72 -3.78 -3.83
C ARG A 24 2.83 -2.54 -3.92
N LYS A 25 1.94 -2.49 -4.89
CA LYS A 25 1.00 -1.37 -5.04
C LYS A 25 0.04 -1.29 -3.85
N MET A 26 -0.49 -2.42 -3.41
CA MET A 26 -1.38 -2.46 -2.25
C MET A 26 -0.67 -2.06 -0.97
N ALA A 27 0.57 -2.51 -0.79
CA ALA A 27 1.38 -2.12 0.36
C ALA A 27 1.66 -0.61 0.36
N ALA A 28 1.96 -0.03 -0.81
CA ALA A 28 2.17 1.40 -0.95
C ALA A 28 0.91 2.20 -0.61
N VAL A 29 -0.25 1.77 -1.12
CA VAL A 29 -1.54 2.40 -0.82
C VAL A 29 -1.86 2.32 0.67
N ALA A 30 -1.66 1.16 1.30
CA ALA A 30 -1.90 0.98 2.73
C ALA A 30 -0.99 1.89 3.56
N ARG A 31 0.29 2.01 3.18
CA ARG A 31 1.24 2.90 3.84
C ARG A 31 0.82 4.37 3.71
N ASP A 32 0.40 4.78 2.51
CA ASP A 32 -0.04 6.15 2.27
C ASP A 32 -1.31 6.49 3.06
N ARG A 33 -2.24 5.55 3.17
CA ARG A 33 -3.45 5.70 3.98
C ARG A 33 -3.10 5.84 5.47
N ALA A 34 -2.22 4.99 5.98
CA ALA A 34 -1.80 5.05 7.38
C ALA A 34 -1.13 6.40 7.68
N TRP A 35 -0.30 6.89 6.77
CA TRP A 35 0.34 8.19 6.88
C TRP A 35 -0.68 9.33 6.88
N ALA A 36 -1.65 9.29 5.96
CA ALA A 36 -2.71 10.29 5.86
C ALA A 36 -3.57 10.32 7.14
N GLU A 37 -3.95 9.16 7.67
CA GLU A 37 -4.69 9.06 8.93
C GLU A 37 -3.90 9.63 10.09
N ARG A 38 -2.60 9.37 10.13
CA ARG A 38 -1.72 9.92 11.18
C ARG A 38 -1.64 11.44 11.11
N LEU A 39 -1.56 12.00 9.90
CA LEU A 39 -1.56 13.46 9.73
C LEU A 39 -2.86 14.10 10.25
N ILE A 40 -4.00 13.49 9.96
CA ILE A 40 -5.28 13.96 10.45
C ILE A 40 -5.33 13.92 11.98
N GLU A 41 -4.88 12.84 12.60
CA GLU A 41 -4.79 12.72 14.05
C GLU A 41 -3.93 13.82 14.68
N LEU A 42 -2.77 14.07 14.08
CA LEU A 42 -1.86 15.12 14.56
C LEU A 42 -2.48 16.51 14.44
N GLN A 43 -3.17 16.78 13.35
CA GLN A 43 -3.88 18.05 13.17
C GLN A 43 -4.99 18.25 14.21
N GLN A 44 -5.74 17.20 14.50
CA GLN A 44 -6.78 17.23 15.52
C GLN A 44 -6.20 17.50 16.91
N LEU A 45 -5.08 16.86 17.23
CA LEU A 45 -4.38 17.09 18.50
C LEU A 45 -3.89 18.54 18.62
N GLU A 46 -3.35 19.12 17.54
CA GLU A 46 -2.94 20.52 17.54
C GLU A 46 -4.11 21.46 17.74
N GLU A 47 -5.24 21.21 17.12
CA GLU A 47 -6.45 22.00 17.29
C GLU A 47 -6.97 21.93 18.72
N GLU A 48 -6.97 20.76 19.34
CA GLU A 48 -7.36 20.57 20.74
C GLU A 48 -6.45 21.33 21.69
N LYS A 49 -5.14 21.30 21.44
CA LYS A 49 -4.16 22.08 22.23
C LYS A 49 -4.42 23.56 22.12
N LYS A 50 -4.68 24.07 20.92
CA LYS A 50 -4.99 25.48 20.69
C LYS A 50 -6.24 25.90 21.43
N LYS A 51 -7.30 25.08 21.41
CA LYS A 51 -8.55 25.34 22.14
C LYS A 51 -8.33 25.39 23.64
N SER A 52 -7.53 24.48 24.19
CA SER A 52 -7.30 24.46 25.63
C SER A 52 -6.40 25.62 26.08
N MET A 53 -5.53 26.14 25.21
CA MET A 53 -4.70 27.31 25.50
C MET A 53 -5.46 28.63 25.40
N SER A 54 -6.48 28.70 24.54
CA SER A 54 -7.24 29.93 24.30
C SER A 54 -8.40 30.14 25.23
N SER A 55 -8.75 29.15 26.02
CA SER A 55 -9.87 29.26 27.00
C SER A 55 -9.44 29.80 28.35
#